data_64cfb2065a6bde44a2f086bd906ab5fd
#
_entry.id   64cfb2065a6bde44a2f086bd906ab5fd
#
_cell.length_a   1.000
_cell.length_b   1.000
_cell.length_c   1.000
_cell.angle_alpha   90.00
_cell.angle_beta   90.00
_cell.angle_gamma   90.00
#
_symmetry.space_group_name_H-M   'P 1'
#
loop_
_entity.id
_entity.type
_entity.pdbx_description
1 polymer ?
#
loop_
_entity_poly.entity_id
_entity_poly.type
_entity_poly.pdbx_seq_one_letter_code
_entity_poly.pdbx_strand_id
1 'polypeptide(L)'
;MEFSLDTPAAVLVPIRSAGISDGRARFREIYCAVQRDHGHLLPDDRPCAEVLHRLSDEPGPPGKPVHLGQARAPLRLVIVSGLFHECISGFADTFADARPHVERLGFKTEQIMVGGLSGIEQNAAEIRDEVFAMSLSAEEQLVFVAYSKGTADLL
;
A
#
# COMPACT_ATOMS: atom_id res chain seq x y z
N MET A 1 24.82 9.97 -29.37
CA MET A 1 24.39 8.97 -28.35
C MET A 1 23.71 7.88 -29.13
N GLU A 2 24.44 6.79 -29.47
CA GLU A 2 23.86 5.62 -30.13
C GLU A 2 23.14 4.80 -29.05
N PHE A 3 21.83 4.64 -29.16
CA PHE A 3 21.10 3.69 -28.37
C PHE A 3 21.35 2.30 -28.95
N SER A 4 22.07 1.45 -28.21
CA SER A 4 22.19 0.03 -28.56
C SER A 4 20.80 -0.60 -28.46
N LEU A 5 20.36 -1.20 -29.57
CA LEU A 5 19.11 -1.98 -29.61
C LEU A 5 19.28 -3.43 -29.10
N ASP A 6 20.46 -3.77 -28.61
CA ASP A 6 20.71 -5.05 -27.93
C ASP A 6 20.13 -5.03 -26.51
N THR A 7 18.82 -5.01 -26.42
CA THR A 7 18.13 -5.40 -25.18
C THR A 7 18.38 -6.90 -24.96
N PRO A 8 18.87 -7.30 -23.79
CA PRO A 8 18.97 -8.73 -23.48
C PRO A 8 17.59 -9.36 -23.63
N ALA A 9 17.55 -10.57 -24.18
CA ALA A 9 16.31 -11.30 -24.38
C ALA A 9 15.52 -11.33 -23.07
N ALA A 10 14.26 -10.86 -23.12
CA ALA A 10 13.39 -10.92 -21.97
C ALA A 10 13.18 -12.40 -21.58
N VAL A 11 13.66 -12.78 -20.40
CA VAL A 11 13.42 -14.11 -19.85
C VAL A 11 12.11 -14.05 -19.08
N LEU A 12 11.06 -14.64 -19.62
CA LEU A 12 9.78 -14.79 -18.91
C LEU A 12 9.90 -15.94 -17.92
N VAL A 13 9.98 -15.61 -16.65
CA VAL A 13 9.99 -16.61 -15.57
C VAL A 13 8.58 -16.68 -14.98
N PRO A 14 7.99 -17.88 -14.86
CA PRO A 14 6.72 -18.02 -14.14
C PRO A 14 6.83 -17.45 -12.73
N ILE A 15 5.83 -16.69 -12.29
CA ILE A 15 5.81 -16.03 -10.96
C ILE A 15 6.17 -17.01 -9.84
N ARG A 16 5.67 -18.25 -9.91
CA ARG A 16 5.98 -19.32 -8.94
C ARG A 16 7.47 -19.68 -8.88
N SER A 17 8.16 -19.61 -9.99
CA SER A 17 9.59 -19.90 -10.07
C SER A 17 10.45 -18.75 -9.51
N ALA A 18 9.90 -17.54 -9.44
CA ALA A 18 10.55 -16.39 -8.82
C ALA A 18 10.34 -16.32 -7.31
N GLY A 19 9.66 -17.30 -6.70
CA GLY A 19 9.34 -17.29 -5.27
C GLY A 19 8.25 -16.26 -4.87
N ILE A 20 7.59 -15.66 -5.85
CA ILE A 20 6.53 -14.66 -5.61
C ILE A 20 5.19 -15.39 -5.50
N SER A 21 4.48 -15.15 -4.40
CA SER A 21 3.13 -15.66 -4.22
C SER A 21 2.12 -14.84 -5.04
N ASP A 22 1.26 -15.51 -5.78
CA ASP A 22 0.19 -14.86 -6.52
C ASP A 22 -0.96 -14.49 -5.57
N GLY A 23 -1.03 -13.22 -5.19
CA GLY A 23 -2.04 -12.67 -4.30
C GLY A 23 -3.29 -12.13 -4.97
N ARG A 24 -3.41 -12.18 -6.31
CA ARG A 24 -4.50 -11.54 -7.06
C ARG A 24 -5.88 -12.00 -6.61
N ALA A 25 -6.06 -13.30 -6.44
CA ALA A 25 -7.35 -13.86 -5.99
C ALA A 25 -7.70 -13.41 -4.56
N ARG A 26 -6.72 -13.33 -3.66
CA ARG A 26 -6.94 -12.82 -2.30
C ARG A 26 -7.23 -11.33 -2.29
N PHE A 27 -6.52 -10.54 -3.09
CA PHE A 27 -6.82 -9.12 -3.27
C PHE A 27 -8.26 -8.91 -3.72
N ARG A 28 -8.71 -9.68 -4.72
CA ARG A 28 -10.10 -9.65 -5.21
C ARG A 28 -11.11 -9.95 -4.11
N GLU A 29 -10.89 -11.00 -3.30
CA GLU A 29 -11.79 -11.31 -2.17
C GLU A 29 -11.92 -10.13 -1.21
N ILE A 30 -10.79 -9.53 -0.83
CA ILE A 30 -10.77 -8.38 0.09
C ILE A 30 -11.46 -7.18 -0.55
N TYR A 31 -11.10 -6.83 -1.77
CA TYR A 31 -11.68 -5.68 -2.48
C TYR A 31 -13.19 -5.83 -2.63
N CYS A 32 -13.66 -7.01 -3.07
CA CYS A 32 -15.09 -7.27 -3.24
C CYS A 32 -15.85 -7.25 -1.90
N ALA A 33 -15.21 -7.65 -0.81
CA ALA A 33 -15.81 -7.53 0.52
C ALA A 33 -15.94 -6.05 0.94
N VAL A 34 -14.90 -5.26 0.75
CA VAL A 34 -14.92 -3.81 1.00
C VAL A 34 -15.99 -3.12 0.15
N GLN A 35 -16.01 -3.42 -1.15
CA GLN A 35 -17.01 -2.85 -2.08
C GLN A 35 -18.45 -3.16 -1.65
N ARG A 36 -18.72 -4.41 -1.27
CA ARG A 36 -20.05 -4.82 -0.82
C ARG A 36 -20.47 -4.10 0.45
N ASP A 37 -19.57 -3.98 1.41
CA ASP A 37 -19.90 -3.47 2.75
C ASP A 37 -19.81 -1.93 2.84
N HIS A 38 -18.98 -1.32 2.01
CA HIS A 38 -18.65 0.11 2.05
C HIS A 38 -18.73 0.83 0.70
N GLY A 39 -19.13 0.16 -0.38
CA GLY A 39 -19.17 0.72 -1.73
C GLY A 39 -20.00 2.00 -1.84
N HIS A 40 -21.07 2.09 -1.05
CA HIS A 40 -21.92 3.27 -0.98
C HIS A 40 -21.20 4.57 -0.52
N LEU A 41 -19.98 4.45 0.03
CA LEU A 41 -19.12 5.57 0.42
C LEU A 41 -18.18 6.00 -0.72
N LEU A 42 -18.11 5.21 -1.79
CA LEU A 42 -17.22 5.46 -2.92
C LEU A 42 -17.93 6.29 -4.00
N PRO A 43 -17.19 7.12 -4.74
CA PRO A 43 -17.78 7.91 -5.84
C PRO A 43 -18.39 7.05 -6.96
N ASP A 44 -17.90 5.81 -7.10
CA ASP A 44 -18.30 4.86 -8.13
C ASP A 44 -18.64 3.51 -7.48
N ASP A 45 -19.89 3.41 -7.02
CA ASP A 45 -20.41 2.19 -6.39
C ASP A 45 -20.93 1.22 -7.47
N ARG A 46 -20.00 0.59 -8.19
CA ARG A 46 -20.32 -0.48 -9.15
C ARG A 46 -20.04 -1.86 -8.56
N PRO A 47 -20.77 -2.90 -9.03
CA PRO A 47 -20.49 -4.27 -8.63
C PRO A 47 -19.01 -4.65 -8.84
N CYS A 48 -18.43 -5.35 -7.88
CA CYS A 48 -17.02 -5.71 -7.90
C CYS A 48 -16.57 -6.39 -9.22
N ALA A 49 -17.44 -7.21 -9.83
CA ALA A 49 -17.15 -7.89 -11.08
C ALA A 49 -17.01 -6.94 -12.29
N GLU A 50 -17.60 -5.75 -12.20
CA GLU A 50 -17.47 -4.72 -13.24
C GLU A 50 -16.20 -3.88 -13.07
N VAL A 51 -15.72 -3.75 -11.85
CA VAL A 51 -14.52 -2.97 -11.53
C VAL A 51 -13.24 -3.80 -11.68
N LEU A 52 -13.26 -5.06 -11.21
CA LEU A 52 -12.11 -5.96 -11.24
C LEU A 52 -12.32 -7.09 -12.26
N HIS A 53 -11.72 -6.93 -13.43
CA HIS A 53 -11.71 -8.01 -14.44
C HIS A 53 -10.78 -9.14 -14.00
N ARG A 54 -11.29 -10.37 -14.07
CA ARG A 54 -10.49 -11.56 -13.79
C ARG A 54 -9.59 -11.89 -14.98
N LEU A 55 -8.31 -12.08 -14.69
CA LEU A 55 -7.36 -12.53 -15.71
C LEU A 55 -7.47 -14.05 -15.90
N SER A 56 -7.17 -14.52 -17.12
CA SER A 56 -7.34 -15.93 -17.50
C SER A 56 -6.52 -16.91 -16.68
N ASP A 57 -5.36 -16.45 -16.17
CA ASP A 57 -4.42 -17.24 -15.36
C ASP A 57 -4.53 -16.96 -13.85
N GLU A 58 -5.50 -16.15 -13.43
CA GLU A 58 -5.72 -15.83 -12.02
C GLU A 58 -6.19 -17.08 -11.26
N PRO A 59 -5.51 -17.45 -10.15
CA PRO A 59 -5.91 -18.59 -9.36
C PRO A 59 -7.33 -18.44 -8.80
N GLY A 60 -7.93 -19.55 -8.42
CA GLY A 60 -9.22 -19.53 -7.72
C GLY A 60 -9.12 -18.82 -6.37
N PRO A 61 -10.24 -18.27 -5.86
CA PRO A 61 -10.24 -17.61 -4.56
C PRO A 61 -9.85 -18.59 -3.46
N PRO A 62 -9.00 -18.18 -2.50
CA PRO A 62 -8.60 -19.03 -1.39
C PRO A 62 -9.72 -19.34 -0.39
N GLY A 63 -10.86 -18.66 -0.50
CA GLY A 63 -12.03 -18.86 0.37
C GLY A 63 -11.78 -18.50 1.84
N LYS A 64 -10.79 -17.65 2.10
CA LYS A 64 -10.49 -17.23 3.48
C LYS A 64 -11.43 -16.10 3.90
N PRO A 65 -12.00 -16.13 5.12
CA PRO A 65 -12.81 -15.04 5.61
C PRO A 65 -12.08 -13.70 5.53
N VAL A 66 -12.79 -12.66 5.10
CA VAL A 66 -12.31 -11.28 5.11
C VAL A 66 -12.84 -10.62 6.38
N HIS A 67 -11.92 -10.12 7.19
CA HIS A 67 -12.25 -9.40 8.41
C HIS A 67 -12.09 -7.90 8.15
N LEU A 68 -13.21 -7.18 8.21
CA LEU A 68 -13.27 -5.71 8.00
C LEU A 68 -13.64 -4.96 9.30
N GLY A 69 -13.58 -5.65 10.43
CA GLY A 69 -13.94 -5.06 11.72
C GLY A 69 -12.73 -4.50 12.49
N GLN A 70 -12.89 -4.41 13.80
CA GLN A 70 -11.86 -3.90 14.69
C GLN A 70 -10.51 -4.60 14.54
N ALA A 71 -9.44 -3.86 14.72
CA ALA A 71 -8.08 -4.39 14.74
C ALA A 71 -7.95 -5.51 15.78
N ARG A 72 -7.31 -6.61 15.41
CA ARG A 72 -7.12 -7.78 16.29
C ARG A 72 -5.79 -7.78 17.01
N ALA A 73 -4.93 -6.82 16.67
CA ALA A 73 -3.62 -6.61 17.28
C ALA A 73 -3.35 -5.11 17.35
N PRO A 74 -2.48 -4.64 18.23
CA PRO A 74 -2.08 -3.26 18.28
C PRO A 74 -1.18 -2.93 17.07
N LEU A 75 -1.81 -2.41 16.02
CA LEU A 75 -1.15 -2.06 14.77
C LEU A 75 -1.07 -0.54 14.63
N ARG A 76 0.10 -0.05 14.24
CA ARG A 76 0.31 1.35 13.83
C ARG A 76 0.59 1.39 12.33
N LEU A 77 -0.25 2.10 11.60
CA LEU A 77 -0.05 2.37 10.18
C LEU A 77 0.84 3.59 10.04
N VAL A 78 2.04 3.39 9.50
CA VAL A 78 2.99 4.47 9.22
C VAL A 78 2.90 4.79 7.74
N ILE A 79 2.39 5.97 7.43
CA ILE A 79 2.17 6.43 6.07
C ILE A 79 3.41 7.23 5.63
N VAL A 80 4.02 6.81 4.52
CA VAL A 80 5.18 7.52 3.94
C VAL A 80 4.74 8.22 2.66
N SER A 81 4.92 9.54 2.65
CA SER A 81 4.49 10.41 1.55
C SER A 81 5.30 10.18 0.27
N GLY A 82 4.68 10.51 -0.87
CA GLY A 82 5.31 10.43 -2.19
C GLY A 82 5.95 11.74 -2.66
N LEU A 83 6.23 11.80 -3.94
CA LEU A 83 6.84 12.96 -4.62
C LEU A 83 5.91 14.19 -4.57
N PHE A 84 6.48 15.39 -4.46
CA PHE A 84 5.79 16.69 -4.55
C PHE A 84 4.71 16.97 -3.49
N HIS A 85 4.64 16.21 -2.41
CA HIS A 85 3.65 16.46 -1.38
C HIS A 85 3.75 17.90 -0.80
N GLU A 86 4.94 18.51 -0.79
CA GLU A 86 5.17 19.87 -0.31
C GLU A 86 4.67 20.95 -1.31
N CYS A 87 4.56 20.59 -2.59
CA CYS A 87 4.32 21.57 -3.67
C CYS A 87 2.85 21.65 -4.08
N ILE A 88 2.03 20.68 -3.75
CA ILE A 88 0.65 20.57 -4.23
C ILE A 88 -0.29 20.52 -3.02
N SER A 89 -0.84 21.69 -2.65
CA SER A 89 -1.86 21.76 -1.60
C SER A 89 -3.07 20.88 -1.97
N GLY A 90 -3.43 19.94 -1.08
CA GLY A 90 -4.50 18.96 -1.33
C GLY A 90 -4.00 17.56 -1.72
N PHE A 91 -2.75 17.41 -2.17
CA PHE A 91 -2.08 16.10 -2.31
C PHE A 91 -1.10 15.83 -1.16
N ALA A 92 -0.88 16.82 -0.31
CA ALA A 92 0.13 16.78 0.75
C ALA A 92 -0.16 15.69 1.79
N ASP A 93 -1.41 15.40 2.05
CA ASP A 93 -1.80 14.43 3.08
C ASP A 93 -2.43 13.20 2.41
N THR A 94 -1.57 12.35 1.86
CA THR A 94 -1.97 11.07 1.28
C THR A 94 -2.73 10.24 2.31
N PHE A 95 -3.94 9.80 1.96
CA PHE A 95 -4.85 9.05 2.83
C PHE A 95 -5.42 9.83 4.03
N ALA A 96 -5.43 11.17 4.01
CA ALA A 96 -5.99 11.99 5.10
C ALA A 96 -7.44 11.63 5.44
N ASP A 97 -8.25 11.39 4.43
CA ASP A 97 -9.66 10.99 4.55
C ASP A 97 -9.83 9.55 5.04
N ALA A 98 -8.89 8.66 4.75
CA ALA A 98 -8.92 7.28 5.20
C ALA A 98 -8.48 7.10 6.66
N ARG A 99 -7.57 7.94 7.17
CA ARG A 99 -7.03 7.84 8.54
C ARG A 99 -8.11 7.81 9.62
N PRO A 100 -9.06 8.74 9.67
CA PRO A 100 -10.11 8.69 10.69
C PRO A 100 -10.97 7.42 10.62
N HIS A 101 -11.10 6.81 9.44
CA HIS A 101 -11.84 5.56 9.28
C HIS A 101 -11.08 4.39 9.93
N VAL A 102 -9.81 4.23 9.63
CA VAL A 102 -9.01 3.13 10.20
C VAL A 102 -8.76 3.31 11.69
N GLU A 103 -8.66 4.56 12.18
CA GLU A 103 -8.55 4.85 13.62
C GLU A 103 -9.80 4.41 14.39
N ARG A 104 -10.99 4.61 13.82
CA ARG A 104 -12.24 4.08 14.41
C ARG A 104 -12.26 2.55 14.47
N LEU A 105 -11.47 1.88 13.63
CA LEU A 105 -11.28 0.43 13.66
C LEU A 105 -10.18 -0.01 14.64
N GLY A 106 -9.60 0.92 15.41
CA GLY A 106 -8.62 0.61 16.46
C GLY A 106 -7.16 0.60 15.98
N PHE A 107 -6.89 1.03 14.74
CA PHE A 107 -5.51 1.27 14.30
C PHE A 107 -5.02 2.62 14.81
N LYS A 108 -3.73 2.70 15.11
CA LYS A 108 -3.07 4.01 15.23
C LYS A 108 -2.54 4.41 13.86
N THR A 109 -2.54 5.68 13.56
CA THR A 109 -1.95 6.21 12.33
C THR A 109 -0.86 7.21 12.63
N GLU A 110 0.19 7.19 11.84
CA GLU A 110 1.29 8.14 11.88
C GLU A 110 1.75 8.45 10.47
N GLN A 111 2.23 9.65 10.23
CA GLN A 111 2.70 10.05 8.92
C GLN A 111 4.15 10.52 9.01
N ILE A 112 4.99 9.94 8.17
CA ILE A 112 6.36 10.39 7.96
C ILE A 112 6.40 11.18 6.65
N MET A 113 6.83 12.43 6.76
CA MET A 113 6.98 13.33 5.61
C MET A 113 8.46 13.56 5.38
N VAL A 114 8.94 13.08 4.22
CA VAL A 114 10.34 13.25 3.79
C VAL A 114 10.41 14.15 2.55
N GLY A 115 11.56 14.69 2.24
CA GLY A 115 11.72 15.60 1.12
C GLY A 115 11.28 14.97 -0.21
N GLY A 116 10.21 15.47 -0.82
CA GLY A 116 9.66 14.93 -2.06
C GLY A 116 10.65 14.93 -3.23
N LEU A 117 11.62 15.87 -3.23
CA LEU A 117 12.68 16.01 -4.24
C LEU A 117 14.05 15.52 -3.74
N SER A 118 14.17 15.10 -2.49
CA SER A 118 15.43 14.59 -1.92
C SER A 118 15.79 13.21 -2.49
N GLY A 119 17.06 12.85 -2.34
CA GLY A 119 17.55 11.53 -2.74
C GLY A 119 16.94 10.41 -1.89
N ILE A 120 16.85 9.20 -2.46
CA ILE A 120 16.30 8.02 -1.78
C ILE A 120 17.08 7.70 -0.50
N GLU A 121 18.42 7.73 -0.56
CA GLU A 121 19.28 7.42 0.58
C GLU A 121 19.09 8.41 1.75
N GLN A 122 18.92 9.70 1.43
CA GLN A 122 18.63 10.71 2.44
C GLN A 122 17.28 10.45 3.09
N ASN A 123 16.24 10.25 2.29
CA ASN A 123 14.89 9.98 2.80
C ASN A 123 14.82 8.68 3.59
N ALA A 124 15.52 7.64 3.16
CA ALA A 124 15.61 6.37 3.90
C ALA A 124 16.22 6.58 5.30
N ALA A 125 17.25 7.42 5.40
CA ALA A 125 17.85 7.78 6.69
C ALA A 125 16.86 8.55 7.57
N GLU A 126 16.15 9.53 7.02
CA GLU A 126 15.12 10.30 7.74
C GLU A 126 13.99 9.39 8.23
N ILE A 127 13.46 8.50 7.36
CA ILE A 127 12.42 7.53 7.75
C ILE A 127 12.90 6.63 8.88
N ARG A 128 14.11 6.11 8.77
CA ARG A 128 14.71 5.27 9.82
C ARG A 128 14.79 6.02 11.16
N ASP A 129 15.27 7.25 11.15
CA ASP A 129 15.46 8.04 12.36
C ASP A 129 14.11 8.41 13.01
N GLU A 130 13.08 8.74 12.20
CA GLU A 130 11.72 8.94 12.67
C GLU A 130 11.13 7.66 13.31
N VAL A 131 11.32 6.50 12.65
CA VAL A 131 10.86 5.21 13.19
C VAL A 131 11.55 4.88 14.51
N PHE A 132 12.85 5.13 14.65
CA PHE A 132 13.56 4.91 15.91
C PHE A 132 13.14 5.88 17.02
N ALA A 133 12.67 7.07 16.66
CA ALA A 133 12.14 8.04 17.62
C ALA A 133 10.72 7.70 18.11
N MET A 134 10.01 6.81 17.43
CA MET A 134 8.65 6.42 17.80
C MET A 134 8.62 5.71 19.16
N SER A 135 7.72 6.14 20.03
CA SER A 135 7.42 5.42 21.27
C SER A 135 6.45 4.28 20.98
N LEU A 136 6.96 3.06 20.96
CA LEU A 136 6.19 1.85 20.69
C LEU A 136 6.01 1.02 21.96
N SER A 137 4.85 0.40 22.14
CA SER A 137 4.70 -0.66 23.13
C SER A 137 5.33 -1.97 22.62
N ALA A 138 5.70 -2.87 23.54
CA ALA A 138 6.37 -4.13 23.17
C ALA A 138 5.55 -5.04 22.23
N GLU A 139 4.23 -4.86 22.22
CA GLU A 139 3.32 -5.67 21.40
C GLU A 139 2.88 -4.95 20.12
N GLU A 140 3.22 -3.68 19.96
CA GLU A 140 2.79 -2.87 18.84
C GLU A 140 3.61 -3.22 17.59
N GLN A 141 2.91 -3.45 16.48
CA GLN A 141 3.51 -3.76 15.19
C GLN A 141 3.34 -2.57 14.24
N LEU A 142 4.40 -2.25 13.50
CA LEU A 142 4.37 -1.24 12.45
C LEU A 142 3.96 -1.87 11.13
N VAL A 143 3.03 -1.22 10.43
CA VAL A 143 2.64 -1.53 9.07
C VAL A 143 2.87 -0.29 8.23
N PHE A 144 3.82 -0.36 7.30
CA PHE A 144 4.13 0.76 6.43
C PHE A 144 3.18 0.79 5.23
N VAL A 145 2.66 1.97 4.94
CA VAL A 145 1.83 2.27 3.78
C VAL A 145 2.54 3.37 3.00
N ALA A 146 3.28 2.98 1.98
CA ALA A 146 4.05 3.92 1.18
C ALA A 146 3.39 4.16 -0.18
N TYR A 147 3.46 5.39 -0.66
CA TYR A 147 2.89 5.81 -1.94
C TYR A 147 3.96 6.37 -2.87
N SER A 148 3.93 5.96 -4.14
CA SER A 148 4.79 6.51 -5.20
C SER A 148 6.28 6.45 -4.82
N LYS A 149 6.99 7.59 -4.84
CA LYS A 149 8.40 7.70 -4.44
C LYS A 149 8.64 7.20 -3.01
N GLY A 150 7.70 7.44 -2.08
CA GLY A 150 7.82 6.97 -0.69
C GLY A 150 8.02 5.46 -0.58
N THR A 151 7.58 4.68 -1.57
CA THR A 151 7.87 3.23 -1.62
C THR A 151 9.36 2.96 -1.85
N ALA A 152 10.00 3.73 -2.75
CA ALA A 152 11.43 3.60 -2.98
C ALA A 152 12.27 4.12 -1.81
N ASP A 153 11.78 5.16 -1.14
CA ASP A 153 12.45 5.75 0.04
C ASP A 153 12.40 4.82 1.26
N LEU A 154 11.39 3.93 1.31
CA LEU A 154 11.20 2.96 2.40
C LEU A 154 12.04 1.67 2.23
N LEU A 155 12.39 1.27 0.99
CA LEU A 155 13.10 0.03 0.67
C LEU A 155 14.61 0.17 0.78
#